data_3b786ad4ef9a77fe467c6ad703b62767
#
_entry.id   3b786ad4ef9a77fe467c6ad703b62767
#
_cell.length_a   1.000
_cell.length_b   1.000
_cell.length_c   1.000
_cell.angle_alpha   90.00
_cell.angle_beta   90.00
_cell.angle_gamma   90.00
#
_symmetry.space_group_name_H-M   'P 1'
#
loop_
_entity.id
_entity.type
_entity.pdbx_description
1 polymer ?
#
loop_
_entity_poly.entity_id
_entity_poly.type
_entity_poly.pdbx_seq_one_letter_code
_entity_poly.pdbx_strand_id
1 'polypeptide(L)'
;PRLNCRRQRQMCIRDSSHAVITDNAGGHLMQHGLVDMVIVGTDRSTYTGDVANKIGTYLKALAAKDNDVPFYVALPSSTFDWTMRDGVGEIPIEERDPDEIRYIQGYSENSLRTVLIPPASSPAANYAFDVTPARLVTGFITERGICAATEDAVRALFPDKEA
;
A
#
# COMPACT_ATOMS: atom_id res chain seq x y z
N PRO A 1 -14.59 10.11 9.38
CA PRO A 1 -13.84 8.94 8.91
C PRO A 1 -12.39 8.88 9.43
N ARG A 2 -11.72 10.04 9.64
CA ARG A 2 -10.30 10.11 10.07
C ARG A 2 -10.04 9.67 11.53
N LEU A 3 -11.04 9.66 12.38
CA LEU A 3 -10.90 9.30 13.81
C LEU A 3 -10.72 7.79 14.05
N ASN A 4 -11.30 6.93 13.20
CA ASN A 4 -11.20 5.49 13.35
C ASN A 4 -9.80 4.94 12.97
N CYS A 5 -9.16 5.52 11.98
CA CYS A 5 -7.79 5.14 11.58
C CYS A 5 -6.75 5.43 12.67
N ARG A 6 -6.92 6.51 13.45
CA ARG A 6 -6.04 6.82 14.58
C ARG A 6 -6.23 5.85 15.76
N ARG A 7 -7.45 5.39 16.03
CA ARG A 7 -7.71 4.41 17.10
C ARG A 7 -7.13 3.04 16.80
N GLN A 8 -7.21 2.56 15.56
CA GLN A 8 -6.61 1.29 15.14
C GLN A 8 -5.08 1.32 15.25
N ARG A 9 -4.42 2.39 14.80
CA ARG A 9 -2.98 2.57 14.98
C ARG A 9 -2.56 2.60 16.45
N GLN A 10 -3.35 3.22 17.32
CA GLN A 10 -3.08 3.26 18.76
C GLN A 10 -3.22 1.90 19.44
N MET A 11 -4.07 1.00 18.94
CA MET A 11 -4.24 -0.34 19.48
C MET A 11 -2.97 -1.19 19.28
N CYS A 12 -2.46 -1.26 18.04
CA CYS A 12 -1.21 -1.97 17.73
C CYS A 12 -0.01 -1.40 18.49
N ILE A 13 0.08 -0.09 18.65
CA ILE A 13 1.16 0.60 19.39
C ILE A 13 1.15 0.24 20.88
N ARG A 14 0.00 -0.07 21.48
CA ARG A 14 -0.11 -0.35 22.90
C ARG A 14 0.18 -1.82 23.26
N ASP A 15 -0.17 -2.74 22.37
CA ASP A 15 -0.29 -4.15 22.73
C ASP A 15 0.75 -5.04 22.01
N SER A 16 1.51 -4.50 21.07
CA SER A 16 2.49 -5.25 20.29
C SER A 16 3.84 -4.56 20.24
N SER A 17 4.91 -5.34 20.33
CA SER A 17 6.25 -4.84 20.01
C SER A 17 6.28 -4.35 18.56
N HIS A 18 6.72 -3.10 18.37
CA HIS A 18 6.76 -2.51 17.03
C HIS A 18 7.95 -1.56 16.88
N ALA A 19 8.36 -1.33 15.64
CA ALA A 19 9.34 -0.33 15.27
C ALA A 19 8.83 0.47 14.06
N VAL A 20 9.01 1.78 14.11
CA VAL A 20 8.78 2.66 12.96
C VAL A 20 10.08 2.76 12.17
N ILE A 21 10.01 2.45 10.89
CA ILE A 21 11.14 2.49 9.97
C ILE A 21 10.89 3.49 8.85
N THR A 22 11.94 3.93 8.17
CA THR A 22 11.81 4.74 6.95
C THR A 22 11.25 3.89 5.81
N ASP A 23 10.55 4.50 4.86
CA ASP A 23 9.88 3.80 3.75
C ASP A 23 10.78 2.85 2.96
N ASN A 24 12.05 3.23 2.74
CA ASN A 24 12.99 2.43 1.96
C ASN A 24 13.75 1.37 2.78
N ALA A 25 13.61 1.35 4.12
CA ALA A 25 14.28 0.35 4.95
C ALA A 25 13.66 -1.06 4.82
N GLY A 26 12.43 -1.18 4.32
CA GLY A 26 11.75 -2.47 4.17
C GLY A 26 12.54 -3.47 3.33
N GLY A 27 13.09 -3.04 2.19
CA GLY A 27 13.93 -3.91 1.33
C GLY A 27 15.19 -4.40 2.06
N HIS A 28 15.87 -3.53 2.80
CA HIS A 28 17.03 -3.91 3.61
C HIS A 28 16.68 -4.97 4.65
N LEU A 29 15.57 -4.82 5.35
CA LEU A 29 15.14 -5.80 6.36
C LEU A 29 14.80 -7.17 5.73
N MET A 30 14.17 -7.18 4.54
CA MET A 30 13.88 -8.40 3.80
C MET A 30 15.16 -9.13 3.38
N GLN A 31 16.16 -8.41 2.86
CA GLN A 31 17.47 -8.97 2.51
C GLN A 31 18.21 -9.63 3.67
N HIS A 32 17.93 -9.22 4.90
CA HIS A 32 18.54 -9.76 6.11
C HIS A 32 17.67 -10.81 6.81
N GLY A 33 16.57 -11.26 6.19
CA GLY A 33 15.69 -12.27 6.75
C GLY A 33 14.96 -11.83 8.02
N LEU A 34 14.73 -10.54 8.19
CA LEU A 34 14.07 -9.96 9.37
C LEU A 34 12.56 -9.71 9.15
N VAL A 35 12.04 -10.18 8.03
CA VAL A 35 10.63 -10.02 7.66
C VAL A 35 10.07 -11.35 7.19
N ASP A 36 9.04 -11.86 7.87
CA ASP A 36 8.38 -13.11 7.51
C ASP A 36 7.27 -12.89 6.46
N MET A 37 6.69 -11.70 6.43
CA MET A 37 5.60 -11.38 5.50
C MET A 37 5.42 -9.86 5.39
N VAL A 38 4.94 -9.40 4.22
CA VAL A 38 4.49 -8.03 4.00
C VAL A 38 2.97 -8.03 3.87
N ILE A 39 2.30 -7.12 4.61
CA ILE A 39 0.86 -6.89 4.47
C ILE A 39 0.64 -5.41 4.18
N VAL A 40 -0.11 -5.12 3.12
CA VAL A 40 -0.52 -3.77 2.74
C VAL A 40 -2.04 -3.69 2.57
N GLY A 41 -2.60 -2.48 2.56
CA GLY A 41 -3.95 -2.24 2.08
C GLY A 41 -3.97 -1.99 0.58
N THR A 42 -5.12 -1.56 0.06
CA THR A 42 -5.24 -1.06 -1.31
C THR A 42 -6.34 -0.01 -1.42
N ASP A 43 -6.17 0.93 -2.32
CA ASP A 43 -7.20 1.91 -2.68
C ASP A 43 -8.12 1.38 -3.79
N ARG A 44 -7.57 0.55 -4.68
CA ARG A 44 -8.32 -0.16 -5.74
C ARG A 44 -7.56 -1.42 -6.15
N SER A 45 -8.27 -2.48 -6.42
CA SER A 45 -7.70 -3.71 -6.98
C SER A 45 -8.54 -4.18 -8.16
N THR A 46 -7.90 -4.68 -9.21
CA THR A 46 -8.61 -5.39 -10.28
C THR A 46 -8.97 -6.80 -9.80
N TYR A 47 -10.02 -7.38 -10.38
CA TYR A 47 -10.37 -8.78 -10.12
C TYR A 47 -9.36 -9.78 -10.72
N THR A 48 -8.47 -9.30 -11.60
CA THR A 48 -7.36 -10.06 -12.18
C THR A 48 -6.11 -10.08 -11.30
N GLY A 49 -6.06 -9.24 -10.24
CA GLY A 49 -5.02 -9.29 -9.21
C GLY A 49 -4.09 -8.09 -9.12
N ASP A 50 -4.20 -7.09 -10.00
CA ASP A 50 -3.40 -5.86 -9.89
C ASP A 50 -3.91 -4.97 -8.76
N VAL A 51 -2.99 -4.27 -8.11
CA VAL A 51 -3.27 -3.52 -6.88
C VAL A 51 -2.76 -2.09 -6.98
N ALA A 52 -3.65 -1.11 -6.93
CA ALA A 52 -3.29 0.29 -6.76
C ALA A 52 -3.30 0.66 -5.27
N ASN A 53 -2.18 1.15 -4.79
CA ASN A 53 -2.04 1.56 -3.39
C ASN A 53 -1.06 2.75 -3.28
N LYS A 54 -0.89 3.26 -2.07
CA LYS A 54 0.02 4.38 -1.79
C LYS A 54 1.38 4.14 -2.42
N ILE A 55 1.93 5.21 -3.02
CA ILE A 55 3.25 5.20 -3.67
C ILE A 55 4.31 4.51 -2.81
N GLY A 56 5.14 3.66 -3.42
CA GLY A 56 6.13 2.82 -2.76
C GLY A 56 5.66 1.39 -2.48
N THR A 57 4.39 1.06 -2.73
CA THR A 57 3.86 -0.30 -2.59
C THR A 57 4.49 -1.24 -3.61
N TYR A 58 4.60 -0.80 -4.87
CA TYR A 58 5.27 -1.55 -5.93
C TYR A 58 6.74 -1.86 -5.60
N LEU A 59 7.50 -0.90 -5.08
CA LEU A 59 8.89 -1.13 -4.67
C LEU A 59 9.00 -2.16 -3.53
N LYS A 60 8.08 -2.14 -2.58
CA LYS A 60 8.03 -3.12 -1.49
C LYS A 60 7.68 -4.52 -2.01
N ALA A 61 6.76 -4.62 -2.97
CA ALA A 61 6.41 -5.89 -3.60
C ALA A 61 7.56 -6.48 -4.42
N LEU A 62 8.33 -5.65 -5.13
CA LEU A 62 9.56 -6.08 -5.82
C LEU A 62 10.61 -6.61 -4.85
N ALA A 63 10.87 -5.87 -3.76
CA ALA A 63 11.81 -6.31 -2.74
C ALA A 63 11.35 -7.61 -2.04
N ALA A 64 10.05 -7.75 -1.76
CA ALA A 64 9.49 -8.97 -1.21
C ALA A 64 9.67 -10.16 -2.15
N LYS A 65 9.42 -9.98 -3.45
CA LYS A 65 9.60 -11.01 -4.46
C LYS A 65 11.05 -11.44 -4.63
N ASP A 66 11.99 -10.49 -4.61
CA ASP A 66 13.43 -10.74 -4.74
C ASP A 66 14.00 -11.52 -3.54
N ASN A 67 13.36 -11.41 -2.37
CA ASN A 67 13.80 -12.06 -1.13
C ASN A 67 12.87 -13.22 -0.69
N ASP A 68 11.99 -13.71 -1.56
CA ASP A 68 11.02 -14.78 -1.28
C ASP A 68 10.11 -14.52 -0.06
N VAL A 69 9.84 -13.25 0.24
CA VAL A 69 8.94 -12.84 1.31
C VAL A 69 7.51 -12.78 0.77
N PRO A 70 6.52 -13.46 1.39
CA PRO A 70 5.12 -13.38 0.97
C PRO A 70 4.58 -11.96 1.06
N PHE A 71 3.89 -11.51 0.01
CA PHE A 71 3.29 -10.18 -0.08
C PHE A 71 1.77 -10.29 -0.19
N TYR A 72 1.05 -9.92 0.87
CA TYR A 72 -0.40 -9.98 0.95
C TYR A 72 -1.03 -8.60 0.90
N VAL A 73 -2.21 -8.53 0.30
CA VAL A 73 -3.04 -7.31 0.25
C VAL A 73 -4.34 -7.55 0.98
N ALA A 74 -4.62 -6.75 2.01
CA ALA A 74 -5.83 -6.83 2.82
C ALA A 74 -6.87 -5.81 2.32
N LEU A 75 -8.03 -6.28 1.88
CA LEU A 75 -9.08 -5.45 1.32
C LEU A 75 -10.48 -6.05 1.50
N PRO A 76 -11.52 -5.23 1.64
CA PRO A 76 -12.90 -5.69 1.51
C PRO A 76 -13.28 -5.86 0.03
N SER A 77 -14.26 -6.70 -0.25
CA SER A 77 -14.74 -6.97 -1.63
C SER A 77 -15.22 -5.73 -2.38
N SER A 78 -15.61 -4.68 -1.66
CA SER A 78 -15.99 -3.39 -2.25
C SER A 78 -14.85 -2.61 -2.90
N THR A 79 -13.61 -3.00 -2.63
CA THR A 79 -12.42 -2.36 -3.20
C THR A 79 -12.00 -2.98 -4.54
N PHE A 80 -12.54 -4.17 -4.88
CA PHE A 80 -12.35 -4.75 -6.20
C PHE A 80 -13.12 -3.96 -7.26
N ASP A 81 -12.42 -3.60 -8.32
CA ASP A 81 -13.03 -3.12 -9.56
C ASP A 81 -13.29 -4.33 -10.47
N TRP A 82 -14.56 -4.71 -10.58
CA TRP A 82 -15.00 -5.90 -11.31
C TRP A 82 -15.07 -5.68 -12.83
N THR A 83 -14.87 -4.45 -13.30
CA THR A 83 -14.92 -4.09 -14.72
C THR A 83 -13.54 -3.92 -15.34
N MET A 84 -12.51 -3.81 -14.53
CA MET A 84 -11.13 -3.49 -14.96
C MET A 84 -10.23 -4.74 -14.92
N ARG A 85 -9.52 -4.99 -16.02
CA ARG A 85 -8.63 -6.16 -16.15
C ARG A 85 -7.15 -5.81 -16.03
N ASP A 86 -6.72 -4.67 -16.55
CA ASP A 86 -5.31 -4.23 -16.58
C ASP A 86 -5.15 -3.01 -15.68
N GLY A 87 -4.79 -3.26 -14.42
CA GLY A 87 -4.59 -2.17 -13.47
C GLY A 87 -3.42 -1.26 -13.83
N VAL A 88 -2.35 -1.81 -14.42
CA VAL A 88 -1.16 -1.03 -14.79
C VAL A 88 -1.47 -0.06 -15.94
N GLY A 89 -2.26 -0.49 -16.92
CA GLY A 89 -2.61 0.32 -18.07
C GLY A 89 -3.83 1.22 -17.88
N GLU A 90 -4.78 0.81 -17.02
CA GLU A 90 -6.10 1.44 -16.95
C GLU A 90 -6.32 2.30 -15.70
N ILE A 91 -5.62 2.04 -14.57
CA ILE A 91 -5.83 2.83 -13.34
C ILE A 91 -5.13 4.19 -13.49
N PRO A 92 -5.88 5.30 -13.51
CA PRO A 92 -5.28 6.62 -13.56
C PRO A 92 -4.58 6.93 -12.22
N ILE A 93 -3.32 7.36 -12.30
CA ILE A 93 -2.55 7.74 -11.10
C ILE A 93 -2.73 9.22 -10.85
N GLU A 94 -3.27 9.56 -9.69
CA GLU A 94 -3.46 10.92 -9.22
C GLU A 94 -2.10 11.57 -8.93
N GLU A 95 -1.85 12.73 -9.51
CA GLU A 95 -0.77 13.62 -9.12
C GLU A 95 -1.34 14.68 -8.18
N ARG A 96 -0.85 14.70 -6.93
CA ARG A 96 -1.32 15.57 -5.86
C ARG A 96 -0.48 16.83 -5.74
N ASP A 97 -0.91 17.75 -4.88
CA ASP A 97 -0.18 18.98 -4.62
C ASP A 97 1.27 18.69 -4.24
N PRO A 98 2.26 19.22 -5.00
CA PRO A 98 3.68 19.06 -4.69
C PRO A 98 4.08 19.60 -3.32
N ASP A 99 3.34 20.52 -2.75
CA ASP A 99 3.62 21.04 -1.42
C ASP A 99 3.40 19.99 -0.30
N GLU A 100 2.63 18.93 -0.55
CA GLU A 100 2.51 17.81 0.39
C GLU A 100 3.84 17.07 0.63
N ILE A 101 4.76 17.09 -0.35
CA ILE A 101 6.09 16.47 -0.22
C ILE A 101 7.20 17.51 0.01
N ARG A 102 6.96 18.77 -0.31
CA ARG A 102 7.92 19.85 -0.07
C ARG A 102 7.92 20.30 1.39
N TYR A 103 6.79 20.19 2.07
CA TYR A 103 6.64 20.62 3.47
C TYR A 103 6.34 19.44 4.38
N ILE A 104 7.04 19.38 5.50
CA ILE A 104 6.76 18.42 6.56
C ILE A 104 6.26 19.13 7.81
N GLN A 105 5.28 18.52 8.46
CA GLN A 105 4.83 18.98 9.78
C GLN A 105 5.48 18.14 10.87
N GLY A 106 6.06 18.79 11.84
CA GLY A 106 6.67 18.17 13.00
C GLY A 106 6.34 18.94 14.28
N TYR A 107 6.45 18.23 15.41
CA TYR A 107 6.29 18.84 16.73
C TYR A 107 7.67 19.22 17.29
N SER A 108 7.90 20.50 17.54
CA SER A 108 9.15 21.03 18.08
C SER A 108 8.85 22.18 19.04
N GLU A 109 9.58 22.27 20.13
CA GLU A 109 9.46 23.35 21.14
C GLU A 109 8.00 23.56 21.61
N ASN A 110 7.30 22.46 21.91
CA ASN A 110 5.88 22.44 22.33
C ASN A 110 4.91 23.07 21.32
N SER A 111 5.27 23.16 20.05
CA SER A 111 4.40 23.67 18.99
C SER A 111 4.49 22.85 17.70
N LEU A 112 3.42 22.87 16.91
CA LEU A 112 3.42 22.31 15.57
C LEU A 112 4.15 23.28 14.63
N ARG A 113 5.16 22.78 13.92
CA ARG A 113 5.92 23.53 12.92
C ARG A 113 5.75 22.88 11.54
N THR A 114 5.70 23.72 10.52
CA THR A 114 5.78 23.29 9.12
C THR A 114 7.14 23.74 8.57
N VAL A 115 7.88 22.80 8.00
CA VAL A 115 9.26 23.03 7.53
C VAL A 115 9.36 22.64 6.06
N LEU A 116 9.98 23.51 5.25
CA LEU A 116 10.34 23.23 3.87
C LEU A 116 11.56 22.28 3.86
N ILE A 117 11.46 21.16 3.13
CA ILE A 117 12.51 20.14 3.08
C ILE A 117 13.51 20.39 1.94
N PRO A 118 13.07 20.51 0.65
CA PRO A 118 13.98 20.76 -0.47
C PRO A 118 14.31 22.25 -0.60
N PRO A 119 15.29 22.64 -1.42
CA PRO A 119 15.48 24.03 -1.80
C PRO A 119 14.21 24.65 -2.37
N ALA A 120 13.92 25.91 -2.03
CA ALA A 120 12.66 26.57 -2.42
C ALA A 120 12.42 26.61 -3.94
N SER A 121 13.49 26.64 -4.74
CA SER A 121 13.43 26.63 -6.22
C SER A 121 13.32 25.25 -6.84
N SER A 122 13.38 24.15 -6.05
CA SER A 122 13.28 22.79 -6.59
C SER A 122 11.82 22.46 -6.96
N PRO A 123 11.57 22.03 -8.20
CA PRO A 123 10.26 21.49 -8.57
C PRO A 123 10.03 20.16 -7.84
N ALA A 124 8.78 19.78 -7.65
CA ALA A 124 8.40 18.52 -7.06
C ALA A 124 7.23 17.90 -7.85
N ALA A 125 7.21 16.58 -7.95
CA ALA A 125 6.12 15.80 -8.51
C ALA A 125 5.63 14.81 -7.45
N ASN A 126 4.32 14.81 -7.17
CA ASN A 126 3.71 14.06 -6.08
C ASN A 126 2.73 13.02 -6.63
N TYR A 127 3.25 11.88 -7.06
CA TYR A 127 2.42 10.74 -7.44
C TYR A 127 1.87 10.07 -6.20
N ALA A 128 0.54 10.01 -6.08
CA ALA A 128 -0.11 9.53 -4.85
C ALA A 128 -0.06 8.00 -4.72
N PHE A 129 -0.10 7.28 -5.84
CA PHE A 129 -0.24 5.83 -5.90
C PHE A 129 0.74 5.23 -6.89
N ASP A 130 0.99 3.93 -6.74
CA ASP A 130 1.58 3.08 -7.77
C ASP A 130 0.73 1.81 -7.95
N VAL A 131 0.93 1.11 -9.07
CA VAL A 131 0.24 -0.15 -9.35
C VAL A 131 1.22 -1.30 -9.23
N THR A 132 0.89 -2.22 -8.33
CA THR A 132 1.59 -3.48 -8.14
C THR A 132 0.92 -4.55 -9.00
N PRO A 133 1.60 -5.13 -10.01
CA PRO A 133 1.01 -6.17 -10.84
C PRO A 133 0.80 -7.47 -10.06
N ALA A 134 -0.24 -8.22 -10.43
CA ALA A 134 -0.67 -9.47 -9.80
C ALA A 134 0.47 -10.48 -9.55
N ARG A 135 1.44 -10.56 -10.46
CA ARG A 135 2.61 -11.46 -10.36
C ARG A 135 3.48 -11.24 -9.12
N LEU A 136 3.37 -10.08 -8.48
CA LEU A 136 4.11 -9.73 -7.26
C LEU A 136 3.28 -9.91 -5.99
N VAL A 137 1.98 -10.21 -6.12
CA VAL A 137 1.06 -10.38 -5.01
C VAL A 137 0.89 -11.87 -4.72
N THR A 138 1.20 -12.29 -3.50
CA THR A 138 1.00 -13.67 -3.05
C THR A 138 -0.48 -14.00 -2.91
N GLY A 139 -1.26 -13.07 -2.39
CA GLY A 139 -2.70 -13.27 -2.24
C GLY A 139 -3.42 -12.09 -1.59
N PHE A 140 -4.73 -12.19 -1.61
CA PHE A 140 -5.67 -11.27 -1.00
C PHE A 140 -6.21 -11.81 0.31
N ILE A 141 -6.32 -10.94 1.32
CA ILE A 141 -6.99 -11.20 2.60
C ILE A 141 -8.29 -10.38 2.58
N THR A 142 -9.42 -11.06 2.57
CA THR A 142 -10.74 -10.44 2.43
C THR A 142 -11.68 -10.88 3.57
N GLU A 143 -12.86 -10.28 3.63
CA GLU A 143 -13.92 -10.69 4.57
C GLU A 143 -14.46 -12.11 4.31
N ARG A 144 -14.19 -12.69 3.12
CA ARG A 144 -14.61 -14.06 2.76
C ARG A 144 -13.49 -15.08 2.90
N GLY A 145 -12.29 -14.65 3.24
CA GLY A 145 -11.12 -15.52 3.38
C GLY A 145 -9.94 -15.05 2.56
N ILE A 146 -8.99 -15.95 2.37
CA ILE A 146 -7.73 -15.69 1.65
C ILE A 146 -7.77 -16.42 0.31
N CYS A 147 -7.37 -15.73 -0.76
CA CYS A 147 -7.22 -16.34 -2.09
C CYS A 147 -5.93 -15.85 -2.77
N ALA A 148 -5.46 -16.59 -3.79
CA ALA A 148 -4.38 -16.13 -4.65
C ALA A 148 -4.80 -14.87 -5.43
N ALA A 149 -3.83 -14.04 -5.82
CA ALA A 149 -4.08 -12.84 -6.63
C ALA A 149 -4.20 -13.22 -8.12
N THR A 150 -5.21 -14.01 -8.43
CA THR A 150 -5.54 -14.47 -9.78
C THR A 150 -7.04 -14.34 -10.03
N GLU A 151 -7.43 -14.12 -11.28
CA GLU A 151 -8.85 -14.01 -11.67
C GLU A 151 -9.66 -15.21 -11.18
N ASP A 152 -9.19 -16.43 -11.44
CA ASP A 152 -9.91 -17.65 -11.07
C ASP A 152 -10.13 -17.76 -9.55
N ALA A 153 -9.11 -17.46 -8.76
CA ALA A 153 -9.20 -17.56 -7.31
C ALA A 153 -10.11 -16.46 -6.72
N VAL A 154 -10.03 -15.24 -7.27
CA VAL A 154 -10.91 -14.13 -6.84
C VAL A 154 -12.36 -14.44 -7.21
N ARG A 155 -12.64 -14.90 -8.43
CA ARG A 155 -14.02 -15.28 -8.86
C ARG A 155 -14.55 -16.45 -8.05
N ALA A 156 -13.73 -17.45 -7.75
CA ALA A 156 -14.14 -18.58 -6.91
C ALA A 156 -14.55 -18.15 -5.49
N LEU A 157 -13.88 -17.13 -4.93
CA LEU A 157 -14.21 -16.60 -3.61
C LEU A 157 -15.45 -15.67 -3.64
N PHE A 158 -15.71 -15.02 -4.78
CA PHE A 158 -16.81 -14.07 -4.99
C PHE A 158 -17.72 -14.46 -6.18
N PRO A 159 -18.38 -15.65 -6.15
CA PRO A 159 -19.18 -16.14 -7.28
C PRO A 159 -20.44 -15.31 -7.55
N ASP A 160 -20.84 -14.45 -6.62
CA ASP A 160 -21.96 -13.52 -6.72
C ASP A 160 -21.59 -12.18 -7.40
N LYS A 161 -20.32 -11.99 -7.77
CA LYS A 161 -19.83 -10.80 -8.45
C LYS A 161 -19.58 -11.14 -9.93
N GLU A 162 -20.50 -10.72 -10.79
CA GLU A 162 -20.32 -10.74 -12.24
C GLU A 162 -19.59 -9.48 -12.70
N ALA A 163 -18.75 -9.65 -13.75
CA ALA A 163 -18.06 -8.52 -14.39
C ALA A 163 -18.98 -7.82 -15.39
#